data_02bfbdc9cc031553c1878a118b68eea3
#
_entry.id   02bfbdc9cc031553c1878a118b68eea3
#
_cell.length_a   1.000
_cell.length_b   1.000
_cell.length_c   1.000
_cell.angle_alpha   90.00
_cell.angle_beta   90.00
_cell.angle_gamma   90.00
#
_symmetry.space_group_name_H-M   'P 1'
#
loop_
_entity.id
_entity.type
_entity.pdbx_description
1 polymer ?
#
loop_
_entity_poly.entity_id
_entity_poly.type
_entity_poly.pdbx_seq_one_letter_code
_entity_poly.pdbx_strand_id
1 'polypeptide(L)'
;MVIQFDISRILNARPVSTLNNNHLTGWTKGIDGGGLGDGYLTLSAALFNGDKQPHSLPDDPLFATNNSHPEIKLHYSNTDSLNYQTCNLSGEDSLKFAVPQQKYNAVYLALTSSEGASQLHIVLTYKNNVVIKDITLPDYYADLSPADKNLSYLAHDLAKWGNKNNMTEKDHHNIDLLKIEADAGKILKSITIKKDKAGYLVFWAAAGEKG
;
A
#
# COMPACT_ATOMS: atom_id res chain seq x y z
N MET A 1 4.15 3.94 20.38
CA MET A 1 2.80 3.39 20.04
C MET A 1 2.46 3.80 18.62
N VAL A 2 2.02 2.86 17.80
CA VAL A 2 1.60 3.12 16.41
C VAL A 2 0.07 3.20 16.34
N ILE A 3 -0.44 4.12 15.52
CA ILE A 3 -1.87 4.31 15.26
C ILE A 3 -2.10 4.11 13.78
N GLN A 4 -2.98 3.18 13.41
CA GLN A 4 -3.46 3.03 12.05
C GLN A 4 -4.36 4.22 11.69
N PHE A 5 -4.16 4.81 10.51
CA PHE A 5 -5.01 5.90 10.05
C PHE A 5 -6.21 5.35 9.27
N ASP A 6 -7.39 5.89 9.56
CA ASP A 6 -8.58 5.54 8.80
C ASP A 6 -8.55 6.23 7.43
N ILE A 7 -8.34 5.42 6.39
CA ILE A 7 -8.35 5.85 4.99
C ILE A 7 -9.56 5.29 4.22
N SER A 8 -10.52 4.68 4.88
CA SER A 8 -11.66 3.98 4.25
C SER A 8 -12.43 4.86 3.25
N ARG A 9 -12.52 6.17 3.51
CA ARG A 9 -13.26 7.12 2.67
C ARG A 9 -12.61 7.45 1.33
N ILE A 10 -11.33 7.13 1.16
CA ILE A 10 -10.60 7.42 -0.08
C ILE A 10 -10.28 6.16 -0.89
N LEU A 11 -10.61 4.98 -0.39
CA LEU A 11 -10.41 3.73 -1.11
C LEU A 11 -11.29 3.69 -2.36
N ASN A 12 -10.74 3.23 -3.49
CA ASN A 12 -11.40 3.23 -4.79
C ASN A 12 -11.14 1.99 -5.64
N ALA A 13 -10.36 1.04 -5.11
CA ALA A 13 -9.93 -0.14 -5.84
C ALA A 13 -9.88 -1.38 -4.95
N ARG A 14 -9.98 -2.55 -5.57
CA ARG A 14 -9.89 -3.86 -4.92
C ARG A 14 -8.93 -4.74 -5.72
N PRO A 15 -7.63 -4.70 -5.42
CA PRO A 15 -6.61 -5.46 -6.14
C PRO A 15 -6.25 -6.81 -5.51
N VAL A 16 -6.89 -7.20 -4.39
CA VAL A 16 -6.59 -8.46 -3.69
C VAL A 16 -7.78 -9.40 -3.78
N SER A 17 -7.55 -10.60 -4.32
CA SER A 17 -8.51 -11.69 -4.24
C SER A 17 -8.28 -12.50 -2.97
N THR A 18 -9.35 -12.73 -2.22
CA THR A 18 -9.37 -13.53 -1.00
C THR A 18 -10.23 -14.77 -1.19
N LEU A 19 -10.11 -15.74 -0.32
CA LEU A 19 -11.00 -16.90 -0.29
C LEU A 19 -12.17 -16.64 0.66
N ASN A 20 -13.39 -16.66 0.12
CA ASN A 20 -14.61 -16.50 0.91
C ASN A 20 -15.59 -17.62 0.56
N ASN A 21 -15.99 -18.46 1.53
CA ASN A 21 -16.92 -19.58 1.35
C ASN A 21 -16.56 -20.49 0.16
N ASN A 22 -15.30 -20.87 0.00
CA ASN A 22 -14.75 -21.64 -1.10
C ASN A 22 -14.91 -21.00 -2.49
N HIS A 23 -14.99 -19.68 -2.55
CA HIS A 23 -14.98 -18.91 -3.78
C HIS A 23 -13.90 -17.82 -3.71
N LEU A 24 -13.18 -17.65 -4.81
CA LEU A 24 -12.26 -16.51 -4.93
C LEU A 24 -13.08 -15.23 -5.13
N THR A 25 -12.77 -14.21 -4.36
CA THR A 25 -13.34 -12.88 -4.58
C THR A 25 -12.62 -12.23 -5.77
N GLY A 26 -13.37 -11.54 -6.63
CA GLY A 26 -12.79 -10.78 -7.73
C GLY A 26 -12.20 -9.45 -7.27
N TRP A 27 -11.45 -8.80 -8.14
CA TRP A 27 -11.05 -7.42 -7.95
C TRP A 27 -11.71 -6.48 -8.96
N THR A 28 -11.70 -5.19 -8.67
CA THR A 28 -12.29 -4.15 -9.52
C THR A 28 -11.24 -3.40 -10.32
N LYS A 29 -10.05 -3.27 -9.75
CA LYS A 29 -8.90 -2.54 -10.29
C LYS A 29 -7.63 -3.14 -9.70
N GLY A 30 -6.71 -3.50 -10.56
CA GLY A 30 -5.46 -4.16 -10.18
C GLY A 30 -4.40 -3.21 -9.60
N ILE A 31 -3.21 -3.76 -9.46
CA ILE A 31 -2.02 -3.05 -8.97
C ILE A 31 -1.24 -2.37 -10.07
N ASP A 32 -1.51 -2.69 -11.33
CA ASP A 32 -0.94 -2.07 -12.52
C ASP A 32 -2.01 -1.38 -13.35
N GLY A 33 -1.60 -0.37 -14.13
CA GLY A 33 -2.51 0.54 -14.79
C GLY A 33 -3.23 -0.10 -15.97
N GLY A 34 -4.50 0.04 -16.01
CA GLY A 34 -5.32 -0.30 -17.14
C GLY A 34 -6.35 -1.38 -16.88
N GLY A 35 -7.61 -1.06 -17.09
CA GLY A 35 -8.73 -1.98 -17.00
C GLY A 35 -8.86 -2.63 -15.62
N LEU A 36 -9.05 -3.95 -15.61
CA LEU A 36 -9.05 -4.73 -14.37
C LEU A 36 -7.64 -4.98 -13.85
N GLY A 37 -6.62 -4.91 -14.71
CA GLY A 37 -5.22 -5.14 -14.34
C GLY A 37 -4.95 -6.50 -13.73
N ASP A 38 -3.74 -6.66 -13.20
CA ASP A 38 -3.36 -7.80 -12.38
C ASP A 38 -3.43 -7.43 -10.89
N GLY A 39 -3.45 -8.44 -10.01
CA GLY A 39 -3.58 -8.23 -8.57
C GLY A 39 -2.84 -9.29 -7.76
N TYR A 40 -3.10 -9.32 -6.46
CA TYR A 40 -2.52 -10.30 -5.54
C TYR A 40 -3.58 -11.29 -5.03
N LEU A 41 -3.15 -12.49 -4.66
CA LEU A 41 -3.95 -13.43 -3.89
C LEU A 41 -3.47 -13.45 -2.42
N THR A 42 -4.40 -13.72 -1.51
CA THR A 42 -4.02 -14.14 -0.15
C THR A 42 -3.57 -15.60 -0.15
N LEU A 43 -2.92 -16.04 0.93
CA LEU A 43 -2.38 -17.40 1.06
C LEU A 43 -3.46 -18.47 0.79
N SER A 44 -4.59 -18.39 1.47
CA SER A 44 -5.69 -19.34 1.27
C SER A 44 -6.24 -19.29 -0.16
N ALA A 45 -6.31 -18.11 -0.77
CA ALA A 45 -6.77 -17.93 -2.14
C ALA A 45 -5.79 -18.56 -3.15
N ALA A 46 -4.50 -18.36 -2.98
CA ALA A 46 -3.47 -18.94 -3.85
C ALA A 46 -3.44 -20.47 -3.75
N LEU A 47 -3.48 -21.02 -2.53
CA LEU A 47 -3.56 -22.48 -2.29
C LEU A 47 -4.84 -23.08 -2.92
N PHE A 48 -5.99 -22.44 -2.72
CA PHE A 48 -7.26 -22.87 -3.32
C PHE A 48 -7.21 -22.86 -4.84
N ASN A 49 -6.48 -21.90 -5.43
CA ASN A 49 -6.27 -21.80 -6.87
C ASN A 49 -5.17 -22.74 -7.40
N GLY A 50 -4.64 -23.63 -6.56
CA GLY A 50 -3.72 -24.69 -6.94
C GLY A 50 -2.22 -24.32 -6.89
N ASP A 51 -1.87 -23.16 -6.39
CA ASP A 51 -0.48 -22.80 -6.15
C ASP A 51 0.07 -23.60 -4.96
N LYS A 52 1.11 -24.38 -5.20
CA LYS A 52 1.73 -25.24 -4.19
C LYS A 52 2.85 -24.55 -3.40
N GLN A 53 3.34 -23.44 -3.88
CA GLN A 53 4.43 -22.66 -3.29
C GLN A 53 4.11 -21.17 -3.40
N PRO A 54 3.05 -20.70 -2.70
CA PRO A 54 2.53 -19.37 -2.93
C PRO A 54 3.47 -18.27 -2.44
N HIS A 55 3.74 -17.34 -3.32
CA HIS A 55 4.29 -16.03 -3.05
C HIS A 55 3.12 -15.04 -2.92
N SER A 56 2.46 -15.03 -1.78
CA SER A 56 1.15 -14.39 -1.60
C SER A 56 1.10 -13.49 -0.39
N LEU A 57 0.09 -12.63 -0.33
CA LEU A 57 -0.22 -11.90 0.88
C LEU A 57 -0.71 -12.86 1.99
N PRO A 58 -0.44 -12.58 3.27
CA PRO A 58 -1.02 -13.35 4.36
C PRO A 58 -2.55 -13.21 4.37
N ASP A 59 -3.26 -14.19 4.94
CA ASP A 59 -4.72 -14.11 5.08
C ASP A 59 -5.16 -13.03 6.08
N ASP A 60 -4.37 -12.83 7.15
CA ASP A 60 -4.55 -11.70 8.07
C ASP A 60 -3.88 -10.45 7.47
N PRO A 61 -4.64 -9.36 7.26
CA PRO A 61 -4.09 -8.11 6.74
C PRO A 61 -3.17 -7.36 7.72
N LEU A 62 -2.98 -7.87 8.93
CA LEU A 62 -2.12 -7.28 9.95
C LEU A 62 -0.68 -7.76 9.81
N PHE A 63 0.21 -6.85 9.38
CA PHE A 63 1.64 -7.07 9.35
C PHE A 63 2.23 -6.67 10.70
N ALA A 64 2.68 -7.67 11.47
CA ALA A 64 3.23 -7.46 12.81
C ALA A 64 4.53 -6.65 12.78
N THR A 65 4.80 -5.92 13.85
CA THR A 65 6.06 -5.19 14.04
C THR A 65 7.27 -6.12 13.90
N ASN A 66 8.27 -5.68 13.16
CA ASN A 66 9.57 -6.32 13.06
C ASN A 66 10.70 -5.26 13.11
N ASN A 67 11.94 -5.65 12.76
CA ASN A 67 13.10 -4.74 12.80
C ASN A 67 13.03 -3.63 11.73
N SER A 68 12.24 -3.81 10.68
CA SER A 68 12.18 -2.91 9.53
C SER A 68 10.97 -1.99 9.56
N HIS A 69 9.90 -2.38 10.24
CA HIS A 69 8.65 -1.61 10.26
C HIS A 69 7.81 -1.85 11.53
N PRO A 70 6.99 -0.88 11.94
CA PRO A 70 5.99 -1.07 12.98
C PRO A 70 4.83 -1.93 12.45
N GLU A 71 3.86 -2.20 13.31
CA GLU A 71 2.60 -2.83 12.93
C GLU A 71 1.86 -1.98 11.88
N ILE A 72 1.50 -2.61 10.75
CA ILE A 72 0.74 -2.00 9.65
C ILE A 72 -0.43 -2.91 9.28
N LYS A 73 -1.63 -2.35 9.15
CA LYS A 73 -2.83 -3.08 8.74
C LYS A 73 -3.29 -2.62 7.37
N LEU A 74 -3.36 -3.56 6.43
CA LEU A 74 -3.98 -3.35 5.12
C LEU A 74 -5.52 -3.50 5.19
N HIS A 75 -6.23 -3.20 4.11
CA HIS A 75 -7.70 -3.13 4.09
C HIS A 75 -8.37 -4.32 3.39
N TYR A 76 -7.68 -5.45 3.19
CA TYR A 76 -8.33 -6.67 2.69
C TYR A 76 -8.76 -7.59 3.85
N SER A 77 -9.74 -8.47 3.58
CA SER A 77 -10.18 -9.50 4.53
C SER A 77 -10.76 -10.68 3.79
N ASN A 78 -10.55 -11.89 4.28
CA ASN A 78 -11.13 -13.11 3.70
C ASN A 78 -12.67 -13.17 3.83
N THR A 79 -13.25 -12.40 4.76
CA THR A 79 -14.71 -12.33 4.95
C THR A 79 -15.37 -11.24 4.12
N ASP A 80 -14.59 -10.38 3.50
CA ASP A 80 -15.07 -9.26 2.69
C ASP A 80 -14.95 -9.55 1.20
N SER A 81 -16.05 -9.42 0.47
CA SER A 81 -16.10 -9.64 -0.99
C SER A 81 -16.41 -8.38 -1.80
N LEU A 82 -16.69 -7.25 -1.18
CA LEU A 82 -17.20 -6.05 -1.85
C LEU A 82 -16.45 -4.77 -1.56
N ASN A 83 -15.87 -4.61 -0.36
CA ASN A 83 -15.26 -3.35 0.03
C ASN A 83 -13.95 -3.07 -0.72
N TYR A 84 -13.68 -1.80 -0.96
CA TYR A 84 -12.41 -1.37 -1.52
C TYR A 84 -11.26 -1.59 -0.54
N GLN A 85 -10.07 -1.80 -1.07
CA GLN A 85 -8.87 -2.22 -0.33
C GLN A 85 -7.73 -1.21 -0.45
N THR A 86 -7.73 -0.42 -1.52
CA THR A 86 -6.66 0.53 -1.85
C THR A 86 -7.22 1.81 -2.47
N CYS A 87 -6.39 2.86 -2.49
CA CYS A 87 -6.63 4.03 -3.33
C CYS A 87 -5.59 4.04 -4.46
N ASN A 88 -6.07 3.89 -5.69
CA ASN A 88 -5.21 3.83 -6.88
C ASN A 88 -5.25 5.16 -7.63
N LEU A 89 -4.06 5.65 -8.00
CA LEU A 89 -3.85 6.90 -8.74
C LEU A 89 -3.15 6.63 -10.08
N SER A 90 -3.64 7.23 -11.15
CA SER A 90 -3.07 7.15 -12.50
C SER A 90 -2.84 8.53 -13.10
N GLY A 91 -1.75 8.71 -13.88
CA GLY A 91 -1.40 10.00 -14.41
C GLY A 91 -1.02 10.99 -13.31
N GLU A 92 -1.14 12.28 -13.57
CA GLU A 92 -0.99 13.32 -12.55
C GLU A 92 -2.26 13.38 -11.70
N ASP A 93 -2.13 13.02 -10.41
CA ASP A 93 -3.29 12.88 -9.52
C ASP A 93 -2.86 13.07 -8.05
N SER A 94 -3.85 13.10 -7.15
CA SER A 94 -3.58 13.24 -5.72
C SER A 94 -4.68 12.65 -4.85
N LEU A 95 -4.28 12.20 -3.67
CA LEU A 95 -5.20 11.82 -2.60
C LEU A 95 -4.90 12.63 -1.34
N LYS A 96 -5.93 12.81 -0.50
CA LYS A 96 -5.80 13.49 0.79
C LYS A 96 -6.67 12.80 1.84
N PHE A 97 -6.09 12.60 3.02
CA PHE A 97 -6.82 12.07 4.17
C PHE A 97 -6.46 12.81 5.46
N ALA A 98 -7.42 12.86 6.37
CA ALA A 98 -7.23 13.39 7.72
C ALA A 98 -6.56 12.32 8.59
N VAL A 99 -5.77 12.77 9.56
CA VAL A 99 -5.18 11.88 10.59
C VAL A 99 -5.68 12.32 11.98
N PRO A 100 -5.66 11.45 12.99
CA PRO A 100 -5.90 11.85 14.37
C PRO A 100 -4.98 13.00 14.74
N GLN A 101 -5.57 14.14 15.19
CA GLN A 101 -4.83 15.39 15.41
C GLN A 101 -3.97 15.30 16.66
N GLN A 102 -2.74 14.85 16.48
CA GLN A 102 -1.75 14.73 17.55
C GLN A 102 -0.33 14.89 17.00
N LYS A 103 0.66 14.80 17.89
CA LYS A 103 2.08 14.80 17.51
C LYS A 103 2.52 13.41 17.12
N TYR A 104 3.35 13.33 16.08
CA TYR A 104 3.93 12.09 15.57
C TYR A 104 5.44 12.25 15.42
N ASN A 105 6.20 11.21 15.71
CA ASN A 105 7.64 11.14 15.39
C ASN A 105 7.83 10.79 13.91
N ALA A 106 7.02 9.86 13.42
CA ALA A 106 7.05 9.43 12.03
C ALA A 106 5.65 9.06 11.53
N VAL A 107 5.46 9.11 10.23
CA VAL A 107 4.32 8.51 9.52
C VAL A 107 4.83 7.45 8.56
N TYR A 108 4.04 6.41 8.35
CA TYR A 108 4.34 5.29 7.49
C TYR A 108 3.25 5.18 6.43
N LEU A 109 3.65 5.04 5.18
CA LEU A 109 2.76 4.91 4.02
C LEU A 109 3.09 3.61 3.30
N ALA A 110 2.14 2.68 3.22
CA ALA A 110 2.30 1.47 2.42
C ALA A 110 1.89 1.76 0.98
N LEU A 111 2.80 1.55 0.04
CA LEU A 111 2.72 2.01 -1.34
C LEU A 111 3.23 0.93 -2.30
N THR A 112 2.69 0.92 -3.52
CA THR A 112 3.25 0.18 -4.67
C THR A 112 3.28 1.12 -5.86
N SER A 113 4.40 1.21 -6.58
CA SER A 113 4.48 1.86 -7.87
C SER A 113 4.64 0.82 -8.95
N SER A 114 3.81 0.84 -9.97
CA SER A 114 3.94 -0.01 -11.16
C SER A 114 4.01 0.83 -12.43
N GLU A 115 4.33 0.21 -13.55
CA GLU A 115 4.57 0.90 -14.82
C GLU A 115 5.69 1.96 -14.74
N GLY A 116 6.68 1.70 -13.90
CA GLY A 116 7.81 2.56 -13.61
C GLY A 116 7.74 3.24 -12.25
N ALA A 117 8.81 3.92 -11.90
CA ALA A 117 8.90 4.66 -10.63
C ALA A 117 7.95 5.86 -10.61
N SER A 118 7.35 6.13 -9.45
CA SER A 118 6.50 7.29 -9.22
C SER A 118 7.26 8.41 -8.50
N GLN A 119 7.16 9.63 -9.01
CA GLN A 119 7.59 10.83 -8.28
C GLN A 119 6.43 11.31 -7.41
N LEU A 120 6.68 11.39 -6.11
CA LEU A 120 5.68 11.71 -5.10
C LEU A 120 6.06 12.98 -4.34
N HIS A 121 5.08 13.85 -4.12
CA HIS A 121 5.17 15.01 -3.24
C HIS A 121 4.26 14.76 -2.04
N ILE A 122 4.84 14.35 -0.92
CA ILE A 122 4.09 14.07 0.31
C ILE A 122 3.97 15.35 1.13
N VAL A 123 2.75 15.83 1.29
CA VAL A 123 2.44 17.06 2.00
C VAL A 123 1.90 16.77 3.38
N LEU A 124 2.69 17.04 4.40
CA LEU A 124 2.29 16.97 5.80
C LEU A 124 1.70 18.33 6.22
N THR A 125 0.40 18.37 6.51
CA THR A 125 -0.30 19.60 6.92
C THR A 125 -0.44 19.60 8.44
N TYR A 126 0.27 20.49 9.09
CA TYR A 126 0.19 20.74 10.53
C TYR A 126 -0.80 21.87 10.84
N LYS A 127 -1.00 22.16 12.13
CA LYS A 127 -1.92 23.22 12.56
C LYS A 127 -1.57 24.59 11.97
N ASN A 128 -0.27 24.93 11.88
CA ASN A 128 0.22 26.27 11.53
C ASN A 128 1.25 26.27 10.40
N ASN A 129 1.59 25.11 9.81
CA ASN A 129 2.51 25.06 8.68
C ASN A 129 2.29 23.82 7.82
N VAL A 130 2.97 23.77 6.69
CA VAL A 130 2.99 22.66 5.75
C VAL A 130 4.43 22.26 5.48
N VAL A 131 4.71 20.97 5.41
CA VAL A 131 6.01 20.41 5.03
C VAL A 131 5.80 19.52 3.82
N ILE A 132 6.64 19.68 2.80
CA ILE A 132 6.61 18.85 1.59
C ILE A 132 7.88 17.99 1.59
N LYS A 133 7.72 16.71 1.25
CA LYS A 133 8.79 15.74 1.06
C LYS A 133 8.68 15.17 -0.35
N ASP A 134 9.73 15.33 -1.13
CA ASP A 134 9.81 14.78 -2.48
C ASP A 134 10.48 13.41 -2.41
N ILE A 135 9.82 12.41 -2.96
CA ILE A 135 10.22 10.99 -2.89
C ILE A 135 10.10 10.38 -4.27
N THR A 136 11.11 9.64 -4.68
CA THR A 136 11.00 8.68 -5.79
C THR A 136 10.67 7.33 -5.21
N LEU A 137 9.46 6.84 -5.47
CA LEU A 137 9.08 5.47 -5.14
C LEU A 137 9.51 4.57 -6.30
N PRO A 138 10.38 3.57 -6.08
CA PRO A 138 10.81 2.67 -7.13
C PRO A 138 9.63 1.86 -7.70
N ASP A 139 9.83 1.30 -8.88
CA ASP A 139 8.89 0.31 -9.43
C ASP A 139 8.84 -0.93 -8.55
N TYR A 140 7.68 -1.56 -8.43
CA TYR A 140 7.43 -2.72 -7.57
C TYR A 140 8.28 -3.97 -7.88
N TYR A 141 8.98 -3.95 -9.00
CA TYR A 141 10.00 -4.96 -9.35
C TYR A 141 11.40 -4.62 -8.86
N ALA A 142 11.64 -3.36 -8.51
CA ALA A 142 12.98 -2.94 -8.18
C ALA A 142 13.33 -3.34 -6.75
N ASP A 143 14.52 -3.87 -6.57
CA ASP A 143 15.08 -4.05 -5.23
C ASP A 143 15.34 -2.70 -4.58
N LEU A 144 15.00 -2.59 -3.30
CA LEU A 144 15.29 -1.40 -2.52
C LEU A 144 16.80 -1.24 -2.35
N SER A 145 17.30 -0.05 -2.67
CA SER A 145 18.69 0.27 -2.46
C SER A 145 18.98 0.44 -0.95
N PRO A 146 20.13 -0.06 -0.45
CA PRO A 146 20.58 0.24 0.92
C PRO A 146 20.73 1.74 1.21
N ALA A 147 20.78 2.58 0.16
CA ALA A 147 20.79 4.04 0.30
C ALA A 147 19.40 4.61 0.61
N ASP A 148 18.32 3.89 0.33
CA ASP A 148 16.94 4.31 0.56
C ASP A 148 16.51 4.06 2.01
N LYS A 149 17.17 4.74 2.94
CA LYS A 149 16.99 4.54 4.40
C LYS A 149 15.54 4.72 4.91
N ASN A 150 14.69 5.33 4.10
CA ASN A 150 13.29 5.61 4.43
C ASN A 150 12.31 4.60 3.81
N LEU A 151 12.81 3.66 3.00
CA LEU A 151 12.01 2.60 2.41
C LEU A 151 12.36 1.25 3.03
N SER A 152 11.35 0.43 3.22
CA SER A 152 11.46 -0.98 3.60
C SER A 152 10.36 -1.77 2.91
N TYR A 153 10.49 -3.08 2.83
CA TYR A 153 9.41 -3.94 2.36
C TYR A 153 8.36 -4.16 3.46
N LEU A 154 7.10 -3.91 3.16
CA LEU A 154 5.98 -4.42 3.94
C LEU A 154 5.66 -5.87 3.52
N ALA A 155 5.60 -6.11 2.21
CA ALA A 155 5.54 -7.42 1.60
C ALA A 155 6.54 -7.47 0.43
N HIS A 156 7.15 -8.61 0.23
CA HIS A 156 8.24 -8.79 -0.73
C HIS A 156 8.04 -10.09 -1.49
N ASP A 157 8.48 -10.11 -2.74
CA ASP A 157 8.52 -11.30 -3.56
C ASP A 157 7.13 -11.92 -3.83
N LEU A 158 6.13 -11.07 -4.06
CA LEU A 158 4.75 -11.50 -4.31
C LEU A 158 4.57 -11.96 -5.76
N ALA A 159 3.74 -12.98 -5.95
CA ALA A 159 3.24 -13.39 -7.27
C ALA A 159 2.13 -12.47 -7.75
N LYS A 160 2.08 -12.20 -9.04
CA LYS A 160 1.06 -11.42 -9.71
C LYS A 160 0.07 -12.33 -10.43
N TRP A 161 -1.21 -12.01 -10.33
CA TRP A 161 -2.30 -12.82 -10.85
C TRP A 161 -3.22 -11.98 -11.73
N GLY A 162 -3.58 -12.52 -12.88
CA GLY A 162 -4.58 -11.93 -13.76
C GLY A 162 -6.00 -12.09 -13.22
N ASN A 163 -6.92 -11.29 -13.74
CA ASN A 163 -8.33 -11.27 -13.30
C ASN A 163 -9.12 -12.57 -13.59
N LYS A 164 -8.53 -13.51 -14.31
CA LYS A 164 -9.05 -14.86 -14.53
C LYS A 164 -8.44 -15.90 -13.59
N ASN A 165 -7.79 -15.44 -12.52
CA ASN A 165 -7.07 -16.26 -11.55
C ASN A 165 -5.94 -17.10 -12.17
N ASN A 166 -5.33 -16.63 -13.25
CA ASN A 166 -4.11 -17.20 -13.81
C ASN A 166 -2.92 -16.44 -13.28
N MET A 167 -1.89 -17.16 -12.85
CA MET A 167 -0.61 -16.53 -12.45
C MET A 167 0.02 -15.91 -13.69
N THR A 168 0.28 -14.61 -13.66
CA THR A 168 0.94 -13.87 -14.73
C THR A 168 2.43 -13.77 -14.49
N GLU A 169 2.82 -13.63 -13.22
CA GLU A 169 4.21 -13.57 -12.80
C GLU A 169 4.37 -14.20 -11.42
N LYS A 170 5.45 -14.99 -11.25
CA LYS A 170 5.58 -15.88 -10.10
C LYS A 170 6.02 -15.17 -8.82
N ASP A 171 6.84 -14.15 -8.93
CA ASP A 171 7.53 -13.49 -7.81
C ASP A 171 7.98 -12.06 -8.19
N HIS A 172 8.80 -11.44 -7.34
CA HIS A 172 9.48 -10.13 -7.53
C HIS A 172 8.60 -8.89 -7.36
N HIS A 173 7.35 -9.00 -6.90
CA HIS A 173 6.51 -7.82 -6.68
C HIS A 173 6.50 -7.42 -5.21
N ASN A 174 6.53 -6.12 -4.95
CA ASN A 174 6.67 -5.58 -3.61
C ASN A 174 5.54 -4.64 -3.23
N ILE A 175 5.24 -4.60 -1.94
CA ILE A 175 4.56 -3.48 -1.29
C ILE A 175 5.61 -2.80 -0.41
N ASP A 176 5.96 -1.59 -0.77
CA ASP A 176 6.95 -0.80 -0.04
C ASP A 176 6.31 -0.03 1.12
N LEU A 177 7.06 0.15 2.18
CA LEU A 177 6.70 1.00 3.29
C LEU A 177 7.63 2.21 3.37
N LEU A 178 7.07 3.38 3.10
CA LEU A 178 7.77 4.65 3.20
C LEU A 178 7.63 5.22 4.61
N LYS A 179 8.74 5.42 5.29
CA LYS A 179 8.83 6.16 6.56
C LYS A 179 9.12 7.63 6.30
N ILE A 180 8.36 8.52 6.90
CA ILE A 180 8.56 9.96 6.83
C ILE A 180 8.67 10.52 8.24
N GLU A 181 9.83 11.10 8.57
CA GLU A 181 10.02 11.82 9.82
C GLU A 181 9.04 13.00 9.88
N ALA A 182 8.24 13.05 10.94
CA ALA A 182 7.30 14.12 11.22
C ALA A 182 7.88 15.12 12.24
N ASP A 183 7.30 16.31 12.30
CA ASP A 183 7.67 17.31 13.31
C ASP A 183 6.96 16.99 14.65
N ALA A 184 7.66 16.29 15.53
CA ALA A 184 7.14 15.89 16.85
C ALA A 184 6.74 17.08 17.75
N GLY A 185 7.15 18.31 17.41
CA GLY A 185 6.70 19.53 18.09
C GLY A 185 5.32 20.01 17.68
N LYS A 186 4.77 19.54 16.55
CA LYS A 186 3.56 20.07 15.92
C LYS A 186 2.44 19.04 15.77
N ILE A 187 1.21 19.51 15.83
CA ILE A 187 0.01 18.66 15.61
C ILE A 187 -0.21 18.48 14.11
N LEU A 188 -0.09 17.24 13.63
CA LEU A 188 -0.41 16.85 12.27
C LEU A 188 -1.93 16.76 12.10
N LYS A 189 -2.47 17.25 10.98
CA LYS A 189 -3.91 17.26 10.69
C LYS A 189 -4.29 16.38 9.51
N SER A 190 -3.48 16.41 8.45
CA SER A 190 -3.75 15.65 7.24
C SER A 190 -2.46 15.38 6.46
N ILE A 191 -2.53 14.36 5.62
CA ILE A 191 -1.50 14.01 4.66
C ILE A 191 -2.11 14.08 3.26
N THR A 192 -1.36 14.66 2.33
CA THR A 192 -1.69 14.62 0.91
C THR A 192 -0.55 13.94 0.17
N ILE A 193 -0.87 12.99 -0.67
CA ILE A 193 0.07 12.36 -1.61
C ILE A 193 -0.28 12.92 -2.98
N LYS A 194 0.65 13.64 -3.60
CA LYS A 194 0.55 14.08 -4.99
C LYS A 194 1.52 13.26 -5.81
N LYS A 195 1.08 12.81 -6.96
CA LYS A 195 1.85 12.00 -7.88
C LYS A 195 1.98 12.72 -9.22
N ASP A 196 3.19 12.73 -9.78
CA ASP A 196 3.42 13.18 -11.14
C ASP A 196 2.87 12.17 -12.16
N LYS A 197 2.98 12.51 -13.45
CA LYS A 197 2.37 11.72 -14.54
C LYS A 197 2.88 10.28 -14.62
N ALA A 198 4.18 10.05 -14.35
CA ALA A 198 4.81 8.73 -14.52
C ALA A 198 4.40 7.73 -13.44
N GLY A 199 4.36 6.45 -13.79
CA GLY A 199 4.00 5.34 -12.92
C GLY A 199 2.50 5.27 -12.59
N TYR A 200 2.09 4.16 -12.02
CA TYR A 200 0.77 3.91 -11.46
C TYR A 200 0.92 3.62 -9.97
N LEU A 201 0.24 4.37 -9.12
CA LEU A 201 0.41 4.30 -7.68
C LEU A 201 -0.76 3.59 -7.01
N VAL A 202 -0.45 2.62 -6.16
CA VAL A 202 -1.40 1.96 -5.27
C VAL A 202 -1.06 2.33 -3.82
N PHE A 203 -1.97 2.99 -3.14
CA PHE A 203 -1.86 3.34 -1.73
C PHE A 203 -2.69 2.37 -0.89
N TRP A 204 -2.01 1.62 0.00
CA TRP A 204 -2.58 0.49 0.74
C TRP A 204 -3.01 0.84 2.16
N ALA A 205 -2.19 1.58 2.87
CA ALA A 205 -2.39 1.89 4.29
C ALA A 205 -1.52 3.05 4.74
N ALA A 206 -1.89 3.64 5.87
CA ALA A 206 -1.07 4.62 6.56
C ALA A 206 -1.16 4.43 8.08
N ALA A 207 -0.04 4.71 8.75
CA ALA A 207 0.05 4.70 10.21
C ALA A 207 0.96 5.82 10.73
N GLY A 208 0.84 6.14 12.01
CA GLY A 208 1.68 7.14 12.64
C GLY A 208 2.25 6.65 13.97
N GLU A 209 3.53 6.87 14.18
CA GLU A 209 4.21 6.63 15.43
C GLU A 209 4.07 7.87 16.32
N LYS A 210 3.42 7.71 17.48
CA LYS A 210 3.26 8.82 18.44
C LYS A 210 4.59 9.37 18.92
N GLY A 211 4.68 10.68 19.01
CA GLY A 211 5.75 11.42 19.67
C GLY A 211 5.64 11.37 21.19
#